data_97ec06248a8427c214450f7153a9b4e3
#
_entry.id   97ec06248a8427c214450f7153a9b4e3
#
_cell.length_a   1.000
_cell.length_b   1.000
_cell.length_c   1.000
_cell.angle_alpha   90.00
_cell.angle_beta   90.00
_cell.angle_gamma   90.00
#
_symmetry.space_group_name_H-M   'P 1'
#
loop_
_entity.id
_entity.type
_entity.pdbx_description
1 polymer ?
#
loop_
_entity_poly.entity_id
_entity_poly.type
_entity_poly.pdbx_seq_one_letter_code
_entity_poly.pdbx_strand_id
1 'polypeptide(L)'
;QAIVEGKRSELVQSIWQAQEFRPDGLKSATDYRSDITIDEAASAITWPYSQLNEILRGLHRETLTTIAAGSGLGKSTFCKELIHHLLMHDQKVGVIALEESNKRTLLGLTGIHLSKNLLVEREQATDEEVLEGFDDLFGDRTCYLLDHFGSSDIDMICQRIRFMAVSLSISHVILDHISILVSAQEGDERRMLDAACTKLRTLCSELGISIIMVSHLKRPDGRGHEDGARVSL
;
A
#
# COMPACT_ATOMS: atom_id res chain seq x y z
N GLN A 1 17.84 51.65 21.49
CA GLN A 1 19.05 51.29 20.68
C GLN A 1 19.42 49.83 20.87
N ALA A 2 19.59 49.29 22.05
CA ALA A 2 20.00 47.88 22.30
C ALA A 2 19.06 46.82 21.66
N ILE A 3 17.75 47.07 21.63
CA ILE A 3 16.75 46.15 21.03
C ILE A 3 16.89 46.13 19.51
N VAL A 4 17.30 47.23 18.87
CA VAL A 4 17.51 47.32 17.43
C VAL A 4 18.83 46.66 17.02
N GLU A 5 19.85 46.73 17.86
CA GLU A 5 21.14 46.09 17.66
C GLU A 5 21.03 44.55 17.83
N GLY A 6 20.26 44.07 18.84
CA GLY A 6 19.99 42.64 19.02
C GLY A 6 19.28 42.03 17.78
N LYS A 7 18.23 42.66 17.25
CA LYS A 7 17.54 42.23 16.05
C LYS A 7 18.41 42.26 14.81
N ARG A 8 19.35 43.20 14.69
CA ARG A 8 20.34 43.23 13.60
C ARG A 8 21.30 42.05 13.69
N SER A 9 21.76 41.71 14.89
CA SER A 9 22.65 40.57 15.11
C SER A 9 21.97 39.24 14.77
N GLU A 10 20.69 39.07 15.16
CA GLU A 10 19.90 37.88 14.80
C GLU A 10 19.66 37.78 13.28
N LEU A 11 19.38 38.90 12.63
CA LEU A 11 19.20 38.91 11.18
C LEU A 11 20.49 38.55 10.44
N VAL A 12 21.63 39.10 10.88
CA VAL A 12 22.95 38.78 10.30
C VAL A 12 23.28 37.31 10.54
N GLN A 13 23.05 36.76 11.73
CA GLN A 13 23.21 35.34 12.01
C GLN A 13 22.32 34.47 11.12
N SER A 14 21.05 34.86 10.94
CA SER A 14 20.11 34.15 10.06
C SER A 14 20.58 34.17 8.59
N ILE A 15 21.16 35.28 8.13
CA ILE A 15 21.72 35.38 6.77
C ILE A 15 22.99 34.52 6.63
N TRP A 16 23.85 34.48 7.64
CA TRP A 16 25.04 33.63 7.65
C TRP A 16 24.73 32.14 7.78
N GLN A 17 23.59 31.79 8.36
CA GLN A 17 23.07 30.41 8.46
C GLN A 17 22.11 30.08 7.30
N ALA A 18 21.81 31.05 6.44
CA ALA A 18 20.97 30.83 5.29
C ALA A 18 21.62 29.79 4.37
N GLN A 19 21.07 28.62 4.34
CA GLN A 19 21.40 27.65 3.32
C GLN A 19 20.93 28.17 1.96
N GLU A 20 21.65 27.80 0.91
CA GLU A 20 21.23 28.09 -0.45
C GLU A 20 19.78 27.63 -0.64
N PHE A 21 18.90 28.59 -1.01
CA PHE A 21 17.50 28.24 -1.27
C PHE A 21 17.46 27.33 -2.51
N ARG A 22 17.22 26.06 -2.25
CA ARG A 22 16.91 25.09 -3.30
C ARG A 22 15.40 24.87 -3.28
N PRO A 23 14.71 25.07 -4.41
CA PRO A 23 13.29 24.70 -4.51
C PRO A 23 13.10 23.22 -4.11
N ASP A 24 12.01 22.93 -3.43
CA ASP A 24 11.68 21.57 -3.03
C ASP A 24 11.77 20.61 -4.22
N GLY A 25 12.46 19.50 -4.03
CA GLY A 25 12.66 18.48 -5.06
C GLY A 25 13.85 18.71 -6.00
N LEU A 26 14.54 19.87 -5.96
CA LEU A 26 15.74 20.11 -6.76
C LEU A 26 16.98 19.60 -6.03
N LYS A 27 17.57 18.51 -6.51
CA LYS A 27 18.80 17.91 -6.00
C LYS A 27 19.88 17.86 -7.07
N SER A 28 21.14 18.04 -6.69
CA SER A 28 22.27 17.81 -7.57
C SER A 28 22.49 16.32 -7.79
N ALA A 29 22.99 15.92 -8.95
CA ALA A 29 23.40 14.54 -9.19
C ALA A 29 24.42 14.03 -8.15
N THR A 30 25.27 14.92 -7.61
CA THR A 30 26.24 14.61 -6.58
C THR A 30 25.62 14.29 -5.22
N ASP A 31 24.40 14.76 -4.95
CA ASP A 31 23.66 14.48 -3.72
C ASP A 31 23.24 12.99 -3.64
N TYR A 32 23.20 12.29 -4.78
CA TYR A 32 22.85 10.86 -4.88
C TYR A 32 24.08 9.94 -4.87
N ARG A 33 25.31 10.45 -4.67
CA ARG A 33 26.53 9.65 -4.76
C ARG A 33 26.54 8.46 -3.80
N SER A 34 26.01 8.62 -2.59
CA SER A 34 25.92 7.55 -1.60
C SER A 34 24.88 6.50 -2.00
N ASP A 35 23.84 6.94 -2.68
CA ASP A 35 22.65 6.12 -2.94
C ASP A 35 22.85 5.26 -4.19
N ILE A 36 23.68 5.70 -5.15
CA ILE A 36 23.87 5.03 -6.44
C ILE A 36 24.48 3.62 -6.33
N THR A 37 25.12 3.31 -5.20
CA THR A 37 25.70 1.99 -4.93
C THR A 37 24.83 1.12 -4.04
N ILE A 38 23.69 1.63 -3.57
CA ILE A 38 22.75 0.86 -2.76
C ILE A 38 22.02 -0.11 -3.70
N ASP A 39 22.17 -1.41 -3.41
CA ASP A 39 21.38 -2.43 -4.11
C ASP A 39 19.96 -2.45 -3.53
N GLU A 40 19.03 -1.81 -4.21
CA GLU A 40 17.62 -1.78 -3.81
C GLU A 40 17.01 -3.19 -3.74
N ALA A 41 17.50 -4.14 -4.56
CA ALA A 41 17.04 -5.52 -4.53
C ALA A 41 17.46 -6.26 -3.23
N ALA A 42 18.56 -5.84 -2.59
CA ALA A 42 18.98 -6.44 -1.33
C ALA A 42 18.06 -6.13 -0.16
N SER A 43 17.28 -5.07 -0.24
CA SER A 43 16.30 -4.67 0.78
C SER A 43 14.86 -5.07 0.43
N ALA A 44 14.63 -5.64 -0.75
CA ALA A 44 13.31 -6.04 -1.20
C ALA A 44 12.84 -7.32 -0.49
N ILE A 45 11.56 -7.35 -0.12
CA ILE A 45 10.90 -8.55 0.37
C ILE A 45 10.50 -9.42 -0.82
N THR A 46 10.67 -10.73 -0.71
CA THR A 46 10.22 -11.64 -1.76
C THR A 46 8.70 -11.67 -1.87
N TRP A 47 8.21 -11.88 -3.08
CA TRP A 47 6.81 -12.26 -3.30
C TRP A 47 6.58 -13.71 -2.84
N PRO A 48 5.36 -14.10 -2.46
CA PRO A 48 5.04 -15.49 -2.13
C PRO A 48 5.21 -16.47 -3.32
N TYR A 49 5.34 -15.93 -4.53
CA TYR A 49 5.43 -16.69 -5.79
C TYR A 49 6.82 -16.52 -6.42
N SER A 50 7.55 -17.61 -6.61
CA SER A 50 8.92 -17.61 -7.15
C SER A 50 9.01 -16.94 -8.54
N GLN A 51 8.04 -17.18 -9.42
CA GLN A 51 8.00 -16.59 -10.76
C GLN A 51 7.90 -15.06 -10.72
N LEU A 52 7.17 -14.49 -9.75
CA LEU A 52 7.13 -13.03 -9.58
C LEU A 52 8.48 -12.49 -9.11
N ASN A 53 9.20 -13.23 -8.29
CA ASN A 53 10.54 -12.84 -7.83
C ASN A 53 11.56 -12.83 -8.98
N GLU A 54 11.47 -13.78 -9.92
CA GLU A 54 12.32 -13.81 -11.11
C GLU A 54 12.11 -12.57 -11.99
N ILE A 55 10.84 -12.12 -12.14
CA ILE A 55 10.48 -10.99 -13.00
C ILE A 55 10.66 -9.66 -12.30
N LEU A 56 10.15 -9.51 -11.05
CA LEU A 56 10.07 -8.25 -10.32
C LEU A 56 11.23 -8.03 -9.35
N ARG A 57 12.07 -9.05 -9.11
CA ARG A 57 13.20 -9.03 -8.16
C ARG A 57 12.81 -8.66 -6.73
N GLY A 58 11.58 -9.02 -6.34
CA GLY A 58 11.03 -8.72 -5.02
C GLY A 58 10.01 -7.58 -5.00
N LEU A 59 9.50 -7.29 -3.83
CA LEU A 59 8.60 -6.18 -3.53
C LEU A 59 9.43 -5.03 -2.94
N HIS A 60 9.58 -3.97 -3.72
CA HIS A 60 10.41 -2.82 -3.36
C HIS A 60 9.61 -1.77 -2.60
N ARG A 61 10.28 -1.07 -1.70
CA ARG A 61 9.75 0.16 -1.09
C ARG A 61 9.65 1.27 -2.14
N GLU A 62 8.94 2.33 -1.80
CA GLU A 62 8.73 3.49 -2.67
C GLU A 62 8.06 3.13 -4.01
N THR A 63 7.32 2.01 -4.06
CA THR A 63 6.66 1.55 -5.28
C THR A 63 5.15 1.49 -5.11
N LEU A 64 4.46 1.82 -6.20
CA LEU A 64 3.04 1.55 -6.38
C LEU A 64 2.89 0.36 -7.34
N THR A 65 2.43 -0.76 -6.81
CA THR A 65 2.17 -1.96 -7.59
C THR A 65 0.68 -2.11 -7.84
N THR A 66 0.28 -2.28 -9.09
CA THR A 66 -1.13 -2.48 -9.46
C THR A 66 -1.39 -3.91 -9.88
N ILE A 67 -2.35 -4.56 -9.22
CA ILE A 67 -2.87 -5.88 -9.59
C ILE A 67 -4.17 -5.67 -10.33
N ALA A 68 -4.18 -5.93 -11.63
CA ALA A 68 -5.34 -5.75 -12.48
C ALA A 68 -5.84 -7.09 -13.01
N ALA A 69 -7.11 -7.42 -12.76
CA ALA A 69 -7.74 -8.62 -13.29
C ALA A 69 -9.27 -8.46 -13.35
N GLY A 70 -9.94 -9.31 -14.11
CA GLY A 70 -11.40 -9.41 -14.15
C GLY A 70 -11.99 -9.79 -12.78
N SER A 71 -13.30 -9.62 -12.62
CA SER A 71 -14.01 -10.02 -11.41
C SER A 71 -13.94 -11.54 -11.22
N GLY A 72 -13.86 -12.03 -9.99
CA GLY A 72 -13.87 -13.47 -9.70
C GLY A 72 -12.54 -14.21 -9.91
N LEU A 73 -11.49 -13.56 -10.38
CA LEU A 73 -10.19 -14.19 -10.68
C LEU A 73 -9.24 -14.31 -9.47
N GLY A 74 -9.74 -14.18 -8.25
CA GLY A 74 -8.95 -14.44 -7.04
C GLY A 74 -8.07 -13.28 -6.57
N LYS A 75 -8.29 -12.02 -7.03
CA LYS A 75 -7.49 -10.86 -6.61
C LYS A 75 -7.41 -10.69 -5.09
N SER A 76 -8.55 -10.73 -4.39
CA SER A 76 -8.59 -10.57 -2.94
C SER A 76 -7.94 -11.75 -2.21
N THR A 77 -7.98 -12.97 -2.79
CA THR A 77 -7.23 -14.13 -2.27
C THR A 77 -5.73 -13.89 -2.42
N PHE A 78 -5.28 -13.45 -3.58
CA PHE A 78 -3.87 -13.09 -3.82
C PHE A 78 -3.40 -11.99 -2.82
N CYS A 79 -4.22 -10.97 -2.57
CA CYS A 79 -3.91 -9.95 -1.58
C CYS A 79 -3.77 -10.53 -0.17
N LYS A 80 -4.66 -11.44 0.23
CA LYS A 80 -4.59 -12.12 1.54
C LYS A 80 -3.33 -12.99 1.66
N GLU A 81 -2.98 -13.74 0.62
CA GLU A 81 -1.73 -14.52 0.60
C GLU A 81 -0.49 -13.62 0.69
N LEU A 82 -0.50 -12.48 0.01
CA LEU A 82 0.58 -11.49 0.11
C LEU A 82 0.66 -10.87 1.51
N ILE A 83 -0.48 -10.49 2.11
CA ILE A 83 -0.54 -9.98 3.49
C ILE A 83 0.03 -11.01 4.46
N HIS A 84 -0.42 -12.28 4.37
CA HIS A 84 0.09 -13.36 5.19
C HIS A 84 1.60 -13.52 5.03
N HIS A 85 2.10 -13.56 3.79
CA HIS A 85 3.53 -13.65 3.51
C HIS A 85 4.33 -12.49 4.12
N LEU A 86 3.85 -11.26 3.99
CA LEU A 86 4.50 -10.08 4.58
C LEU A 86 4.56 -10.17 6.11
N LEU A 87 3.46 -10.60 6.75
CA LEU A 87 3.41 -10.79 8.20
C LEU A 87 4.38 -11.87 8.67
N MET A 88 4.49 -12.99 7.93
CA MET A 88 5.44 -14.07 8.24
C MET A 88 6.91 -13.68 8.04
N HIS A 89 7.17 -12.53 7.39
CA HIS A 89 8.50 -11.92 7.24
C HIS A 89 8.65 -10.65 8.09
N ASP A 90 7.90 -10.55 9.19
CA ASP A 90 7.94 -9.46 10.19
C ASP A 90 7.71 -8.06 9.58
N GLN A 91 7.01 -7.98 8.44
CA GLN A 91 6.63 -6.71 7.87
C GLN A 91 5.38 -6.14 8.54
N LYS A 92 5.35 -4.82 8.68
CA LYS A 92 4.20 -4.09 9.20
C LYS A 92 3.26 -3.73 8.06
N VAL A 93 2.02 -4.22 8.14
CA VAL A 93 1.07 -4.16 7.04
C VAL A 93 -0.14 -3.33 7.41
N GLY A 94 -0.53 -2.43 6.51
CA GLY A 94 -1.81 -1.72 6.54
C GLY A 94 -2.75 -2.30 5.48
N VAL A 95 -3.99 -2.53 5.84
CA VAL A 95 -5.01 -3.10 4.94
C VAL A 95 -6.18 -2.14 4.81
N ILE A 96 -6.54 -1.81 3.59
CA ILE A 96 -7.68 -0.99 3.22
C ILE A 96 -8.54 -1.83 2.28
N ALA A 97 -9.43 -2.64 2.87
CA ALA A 97 -10.37 -3.49 2.13
C ALA A 97 -11.69 -2.73 1.99
N LEU A 98 -11.99 -2.26 0.78
CA LEU A 98 -13.19 -1.46 0.52
C LEU A 98 -14.39 -2.30 0.04
N GLU A 99 -14.15 -3.55 -0.38
CA GLU A 99 -15.21 -4.47 -0.84
C GLU A 99 -15.71 -5.44 0.22
N GLU A 100 -14.89 -5.74 1.21
CA GLU A 100 -15.27 -6.71 2.25
C GLU A 100 -15.07 -6.15 3.66
N SER A 101 -15.78 -6.72 4.62
CA SER A 101 -15.62 -6.34 6.02
C SER A 101 -14.27 -6.79 6.58
N ASN A 102 -13.73 -6.03 7.53
CA ASN A 102 -12.50 -6.39 8.24
C ASN A 102 -12.57 -7.80 8.86
N LYS A 103 -13.75 -8.18 9.42
CA LYS A 103 -13.97 -9.54 9.93
C LYS A 103 -13.75 -10.60 8.87
N ARG A 104 -14.24 -10.37 7.63
CA ARG A 104 -14.09 -11.32 6.52
C ARG A 104 -12.64 -11.41 6.05
N THR A 105 -11.96 -10.28 5.98
CA THR A 105 -10.53 -10.21 5.67
C THR A 105 -9.72 -11.00 6.71
N LEU A 106 -9.94 -10.74 8.00
CA LEU A 106 -9.22 -11.41 9.10
C LEU A 106 -9.50 -12.91 9.13
N LEU A 107 -10.75 -13.34 8.96
CA LEU A 107 -11.09 -14.76 8.88
C LEU A 107 -10.39 -15.44 7.68
N GLY A 108 -10.31 -14.75 6.54
CA GLY A 108 -9.58 -15.28 5.38
C GLY A 108 -8.09 -15.42 5.62
N LEU A 109 -7.46 -14.45 6.29
CA LEU A 109 -6.04 -14.48 6.67
C LEU A 109 -5.76 -15.61 7.66
N THR A 110 -6.60 -15.77 8.69
CA THR A 110 -6.51 -16.87 9.65
C THR A 110 -6.69 -18.22 8.94
N GLY A 111 -7.61 -18.29 7.97
CA GLY A 111 -7.79 -19.50 7.16
C GLY A 111 -6.56 -19.87 6.35
N ILE A 112 -5.88 -18.91 5.73
CA ILE A 112 -4.61 -19.12 5.01
C ILE A 112 -3.55 -19.63 6.00
N HIS A 113 -3.45 -19.02 7.17
CA HIS A 113 -2.49 -19.41 8.21
C HIS A 113 -2.70 -20.84 8.68
N LEU A 114 -3.95 -21.25 8.88
CA LEU A 114 -4.34 -22.61 9.25
C LEU A 114 -4.35 -23.60 8.06
N SER A 115 -4.10 -23.13 6.84
CA SER A 115 -4.27 -23.94 5.62
C SER A 115 -5.68 -24.49 5.44
N LYS A 116 -6.70 -23.72 5.85
CA LYS A 116 -8.14 -24.07 5.81
C LYS A 116 -8.93 -22.98 5.07
N ASN A 117 -9.91 -23.35 4.26
CA ASN A 117 -10.76 -22.37 3.57
C ASN A 117 -11.96 -21.93 4.44
N LEU A 118 -11.68 -21.18 5.51
CA LEU A 118 -12.69 -20.76 6.48
C LEU A 118 -13.75 -19.80 5.95
N LEU A 119 -13.54 -19.21 4.77
CA LEU A 119 -14.54 -18.33 4.14
C LEU A 119 -15.66 -19.11 3.43
N VAL A 120 -15.39 -20.35 3.04
CA VAL A 120 -16.33 -21.22 2.31
C VAL A 120 -16.78 -22.37 3.21
N GLU A 121 -15.87 -22.96 3.94
CA GLU A 121 -16.07 -24.15 4.76
C GLU A 121 -15.68 -23.84 6.22
N ARG A 122 -16.53 -23.04 6.89
CA ARG A 122 -16.26 -22.57 8.26
C ARG A 122 -16.14 -23.72 9.28
N GLU A 123 -16.81 -24.82 8.99
CA GLU A 123 -16.82 -26.06 9.82
C GLU A 123 -15.50 -26.83 9.80
N GLN A 124 -14.55 -26.46 8.93
CA GLN A 124 -13.21 -27.09 8.93
C GLN A 124 -12.39 -26.79 10.18
N ALA A 125 -12.80 -25.82 11.00
CA ALA A 125 -12.15 -25.48 12.26
C ALA A 125 -13.15 -25.12 13.33
N THR A 126 -12.87 -25.52 14.58
CA THR A 126 -13.62 -25.05 15.74
C THR A 126 -13.36 -23.59 16.03
N ASP A 127 -14.17 -22.97 16.89
CA ASP A 127 -13.96 -21.58 17.28
C ASP A 127 -12.64 -21.42 18.05
N GLU A 128 -12.26 -22.39 18.87
CA GLU A 128 -10.98 -22.43 19.58
C GLU A 128 -9.80 -22.46 18.61
N GLU A 129 -9.82 -23.37 17.62
CA GLU A 129 -8.75 -23.44 16.60
C GLU A 129 -8.62 -22.14 15.81
N VAL A 130 -9.74 -21.47 15.52
CA VAL A 130 -9.70 -20.18 14.79
C VAL A 130 -9.12 -19.09 15.66
N LEU A 131 -9.44 -19.03 16.96
CA LEU A 131 -8.89 -18.06 17.88
C LEU A 131 -7.38 -18.29 18.11
N GLU A 132 -6.97 -19.54 18.31
CA GLU A 132 -5.56 -19.91 18.43
C GLU A 132 -4.76 -19.51 17.17
N GLY A 133 -5.29 -19.81 15.97
CA GLY A 133 -4.64 -19.43 14.72
C GLY A 133 -4.63 -17.94 14.49
N PHE A 134 -5.64 -17.20 14.95
CA PHE A 134 -5.66 -15.75 14.93
C PHE A 134 -4.60 -15.16 15.86
N ASP A 135 -4.51 -15.65 17.09
CA ASP A 135 -3.53 -15.19 18.07
C ASP A 135 -2.09 -15.51 17.64
N ASP A 136 -1.85 -16.68 17.02
CA ASP A 136 -0.55 -17.03 16.45
C ASP A 136 -0.17 -16.14 15.28
N LEU A 137 -1.13 -15.81 14.41
CA LEU A 137 -0.85 -14.95 13.25
C LEU A 137 -0.65 -13.48 13.63
N PHE A 138 -1.43 -12.94 14.58
CA PHE A 138 -1.48 -11.49 14.84
C PHE A 138 -0.88 -11.06 16.19
N GLY A 139 -0.64 -12.00 17.12
CA GLY A 139 -0.24 -11.69 18.50
C GLY A 139 0.99 -10.79 18.59
N ASP A 140 2.04 -11.10 17.84
CA ASP A 140 3.30 -10.33 17.82
C ASP A 140 3.54 -9.55 16.52
N ARG A 141 2.63 -9.65 15.54
CA ARG A 141 2.81 -9.03 14.22
C ARG A 141 1.92 -7.81 14.04
N THR A 142 2.46 -6.80 13.37
CA THR A 142 1.75 -5.53 13.18
C THR A 142 0.90 -5.56 11.91
N CYS A 143 -0.41 -5.63 12.07
CA CYS A 143 -1.39 -5.52 11.01
C CYS A 143 -2.50 -4.54 11.42
N TYR A 144 -2.72 -3.49 10.64
CA TYR A 144 -3.79 -2.53 10.89
C TYR A 144 -4.77 -2.52 9.72
N LEU A 145 -6.04 -2.60 10.03
CA LEU A 145 -7.11 -2.54 9.03
C LEU A 145 -7.87 -1.21 9.17
N LEU A 146 -8.15 -0.57 8.03
CA LEU A 146 -9.04 0.57 8.02
C LEU A 146 -10.48 0.08 8.17
N ASP A 147 -11.14 0.52 9.23
CA ASP A 147 -12.58 0.30 9.37
C ASP A 147 -13.31 1.38 8.56
N HIS A 148 -13.91 0.94 7.45
CA HIS A 148 -14.50 1.83 6.46
C HIS A 148 -16.01 1.83 6.57
N PHE A 149 -16.58 3.00 6.84
CA PHE A 149 -18.03 3.25 6.84
C PHE A 149 -18.35 4.40 5.87
N GLY A 150 -19.02 4.10 4.78
CA GLY A 150 -19.50 5.10 3.83
C GLY A 150 -18.57 5.38 2.63
N SER A 151 -18.81 6.50 1.94
CA SER A 151 -17.99 6.91 0.79
C SER A 151 -16.66 7.49 1.26
N SER A 152 -15.55 6.97 0.76
CA SER A 152 -14.23 7.57 0.95
C SER A 152 -13.77 8.22 -0.34
N ASP A 153 -13.20 9.41 -0.25
CA ASP A 153 -12.45 10.00 -1.34
C ASP A 153 -10.95 9.62 -1.23
N ILE A 154 -10.24 9.81 -2.32
CA ILE A 154 -8.81 9.48 -2.40
C ILE A 154 -7.98 10.31 -1.41
N ASP A 155 -8.36 11.54 -1.10
CA ASP A 155 -7.60 12.39 -0.18
C ASP A 155 -7.71 11.89 1.26
N MET A 156 -8.87 11.41 1.67
CA MET A 156 -9.05 10.75 2.96
C MET A 156 -8.22 9.47 3.04
N ILE A 157 -8.21 8.64 2.01
CA ILE A 157 -7.39 7.43 1.96
C ILE A 157 -5.91 7.78 2.07
N CYS A 158 -5.42 8.77 1.33
CA CYS A 158 -4.04 9.25 1.44
C CYS A 158 -3.69 9.72 2.86
N GLN A 159 -4.58 10.43 3.54
CA GLN A 159 -4.38 10.83 4.94
C GLN A 159 -4.28 9.62 5.88
N ARG A 160 -5.11 8.59 5.70
CA ARG A 160 -5.06 7.35 6.48
C ARG A 160 -3.76 6.58 6.24
N ILE A 161 -3.33 6.46 4.98
CA ILE A 161 -2.05 5.84 4.63
C ILE A 161 -0.90 6.61 5.27
N ARG A 162 -0.91 7.95 5.23
CA ARG A 162 0.11 8.79 5.87
C ARG A 162 0.16 8.55 7.38
N PHE A 163 -0.98 8.48 8.04
CA PHE A 163 -1.05 8.15 9.46
C PHE A 163 -0.48 6.75 9.74
N MET A 164 -0.87 5.73 8.96
CA MET A 164 -0.34 4.36 9.09
C MET A 164 1.18 4.34 8.96
N ALA A 165 1.73 5.00 7.94
CA ALA A 165 3.17 5.03 7.72
C ALA A 165 3.95 5.76 8.82
N VAL A 166 3.51 6.98 9.18
CA VAL A 166 4.25 7.85 10.10
C VAL A 166 4.05 7.44 11.56
N SER A 167 2.79 7.19 11.97
CA SER A 167 2.47 6.94 13.38
C SER A 167 2.56 5.47 13.79
N LEU A 168 2.29 4.55 12.85
CA LEU A 168 2.29 3.11 13.11
C LEU A 168 3.48 2.38 12.48
N SER A 169 4.34 3.12 11.75
CA SER A 169 5.50 2.59 11.03
C SER A 169 5.15 1.48 10.03
N ILE A 170 3.97 1.56 9.41
CA ILE A 170 3.56 0.63 8.37
C ILE A 170 4.45 0.81 7.14
N SER A 171 4.98 -0.29 6.63
CA SER A 171 5.88 -0.32 5.47
C SER A 171 5.21 -0.76 4.17
N HIS A 172 4.12 -1.51 4.27
CA HIS A 172 3.37 -2.04 3.14
C HIS A 172 1.88 -1.79 3.33
N VAL A 173 1.22 -1.23 2.33
CA VAL A 173 -0.23 -0.99 2.35
C VAL A 173 -0.90 -1.75 1.22
N ILE A 174 -1.92 -2.52 1.54
CA ILE A 174 -2.77 -3.22 0.57
C ILE A 174 -4.09 -2.46 0.43
N LEU A 175 -4.43 -2.05 -0.79
CA LEU A 175 -5.65 -1.32 -1.12
C LEU A 175 -6.52 -2.15 -2.07
N ASP A 176 -7.58 -2.77 -1.58
CA ASP A 176 -8.51 -3.60 -2.34
C ASP A 176 -9.94 -2.99 -2.28
N HIS A 177 -10.47 -2.37 -3.36
CA HIS A 177 -9.82 -1.97 -4.61
C HIS A 177 -10.08 -0.47 -4.91
N ILE A 178 -9.18 0.13 -5.70
CA ILE A 178 -9.20 1.57 -5.99
C ILE A 178 -10.44 2.03 -6.77
N SER A 179 -11.05 1.18 -7.59
CA SER A 179 -12.20 1.58 -8.43
C SER A 179 -13.41 2.05 -7.62
N ILE A 180 -13.58 1.61 -6.37
CA ILE A 180 -14.65 2.09 -5.48
C ILE A 180 -14.50 3.58 -5.19
N LEU A 181 -13.27 4.07 -5.06
CA LEU A 181 -13.00 5.46 -4.72
C LEU A 181 -13.34 6.43 -5.85
N VAL A 182 -13.32 5.95 -7.09
CA VAL A 182 -13.60 6.77 -8.27
C VAL A 182 -15.03 6.60 -8.77
N SER A 183 -15.65 5.43 -8.59
CA SER A 183 -17.03 5.15 -9.05
C SER A 183 -18.10 5.91 -8.27
N ALA A 184 -17.79 6.41 -7.08
CA ALA A 184 -18.71 7.19 -6.25
C ALA A 184 -18.78 8.68 -6.64
N GLN A 185 -17.96 9.15 -7.57
CA GLN A 185 -17.86 10.55 -7.96
C GLN A 185 -18.40 10.75 -9.39
N GLU A 186 -19.04 11.90 -9.63
CA GLU A 186 -19.47 12.29 -10.98
C GLU A 186 -18.24 12.77 -11.78
N GLY A 187 -18.00 12.18 -12.97
CA GLY A 187 -16.93 12.62 -13.85
C GLY A 187 -16.33 11.52 -14.71
N ASP A 188 -15.20 11.81 -15.34
CA ASP A 188 -14.43 10.87 -16.14
C ASP A 188 -13.64 9.91 -15.21
N GLU A 189 -14.15 8.71 -15.02
CA GLU A 189 -13.59 7.66 -14.17
C GLU A 189 -12.09 7.43 -14.46
N ARG A 190 -11.69 7.47 -15.73
CA ARG A 190 -10.29 7.27 -16.12
C ARG A 190 -9.40 8.38 -15.58
N ARG A 191 -9.80 9.64 -15.74
CA ARG A 191 -9.02 10.78 -15.23
C ARG A 191 -8.92 10.77 -13.71
N MET A 192 -9.97 10.35 -13.04
CA MET A 192 -9.99 10.24 -11.59
C MET A 192 -9.08 9.12 -11.11
N LEU A 193 -9.06 7.98 -11.81
CA LEU A 193 -8.15 6.88 -11.52
C LEU A 193 -6.69 7.31 -11.73
N ASP A 194 -6.38 8.00 -12.83
CA ASP A 194 -5.04 8.52 -13.12
C ASP A 194 -4.57 9.50 -12.02
N ALA A 195 -5.46 10.40 -11.58
CA ALA A 195 -5.16 11.33 -10.49
C ALA A 195 -4.94 10.59 -9.16
N ALA A 196 -5.75 9.58 -8.85
CA ALA A 196 -5.60 8.76 -7.66
C ALA A 196 -4.27 7.98 -7.67
N CYS A 197 -3.92 7.35 -8.79
CA CYS A 197 -2.63 6.67 -8.97
C CYS A 197 -1.45 7.62 -8.78
N THR A 198 -1.54 8.84 -9.32
CA THR A 198 -0.50 9.87 -9.16
C THR A 198 -0.32 10.24 -7.68
N LYS A 199 -1.41 10.49 -6.94
CA LYS A 199 -1.35 10.79 -5.50
C LYS A 199 -0.74 9.63 -4.71
N LEU A 200 -1.17 8.39 -4.96
CA LEU A 200 -0.64 7.21 -4.28
C LEU A 200 0.84 6.98 -4.61
N ARG A 201 1.25 7.17 -5.87
CA ARG A 201 2.66 7.04 -6.26
C ARG A 201 3.55 8.07 -5.57
N THR A 202 3.09 9.33 -5.50
CA THR A 202 3.78 10.39 -4.77
C THR A 202 3.92 10.00 -3.29
N LEU A 203 2.85 9.49 -2.69
CA LEU A 203 2.83 9.08 -1.29
C LEU A 203 3.82 7.93 -1.00
N CYS A 204 3.99 6.97 -1.93
CA CYS A 204 4.99 5.92 -1.81
C CYS A 204 6.40 6.50 -1.66
N SER A 205 6.77 7.45 -2.51
CA SER A 205 8.10 8.07 -2.50
C SER A 205 8.30 8.98 -1.28
N GLU A 206 7.28 9.77 -0.90
CA GLU A 206 7.36 10.66 0.26
C GLU A 206 7.55 9.90 1.59
N LEU A 207 6.92 8.73 1.72
CA LEU A 207 6.86 7.99 2.98
C LEU A 207 7.81 6.78 3.00
N GLY A 208 8.46 6.45 1.90
CA GLY A 208 9.33 5.28 1.81
C GLY A 208 8.58 3.95 1.96
N ILE A 209 7.31 3.88 1.52
CA ILE A 209 6.45 2.70 1.66
C ILE A 209 6.13 2.05 0.31
N SER A 210 5.70 0.80 0.36
CA SER A 210 5.10 0.12 -0.80
C SER A 210 3.57 0.15 -0.69
N ILE A 211 2.90 0.51 -1.77
CA ILE A 211 1.44 0.38 -1.89
C ILE A 211 1.13 -0.64 -2.98
N ILE A 212 0.37 -1.66 -2.62
CA ILE A 212 -0.16 -2.66 -3.55
C ILE A 212 -1.66 -2.41 -3.67
N MET A 213 -2.08 -1.98 -4.86
CA MET A 213 -3.49 -1.71 -5.11
C MET A 213 -4.10 -2.69 -6.09
N VAL A 214 -5.37 -2.99 -5.89
CA VAL A 214 -6.18 -3.79 -6.81
C VAL A 214 -7.01 -2.86 -7.69
N SER A 215 -7.09 -3.20 -8.97
CA SER A 215 -7.98 -2.55 -9.93
C SER A 215 -8.79 -3.60 -10.69
N HIS A 216 -10.08 -3.30 -10.90
CA HIS A 216 -10.91 -4.12 -11.76
C HIS A 216 -10.72 -3.72 -13.21
N LEU A 217 -10.49 -4.71 -14.07
CA LEU A 217 -10.53 -4.51 -15.51
C LEU A 217 -11.98 -4.40 -15.96
N LYS A 218 -12.26 -3.42 -16.81
CA LYS A 218 -13.58 -3.28 -17.43
C LYS A 218 -13.86 -4.50 -18.29
N ARG A 219 -15.05 -5.10 -18.16
CA ARG A 219 -15.44 -6.23 -19.02
C ARG A 219 -15.39 -5.78 -20.46
N PRO A 220 -14.64 -6.49 -21.33
CA PRO A 220 -14.68 -6.23 -22.77
C PRO A 220 -16.06 -6.63 -23.33
N ASP A 221 -16.50 -5.96 -24.40
CA ASP A 221 -17.68 -6.36 -25.13
C ASP A 221 -17.45 -7.75 -25.74
N GLY A 222 -18.14 -8.80 -25.26
CA GLY A 222 -18.02 -10.16 -25.70
C GLY A 222 -17.47 -11.12 -24.65
N ARG A 223 -16.34 -11.79 -24.91
CA ARG A 223 -15.70 -12.73 -23.97
C ARG A 223 -15.12 -11.96 -22.78
N GLY A 224 -15.38 -12.45 -21.58
CA GLY A 224 -14.78 -11.90 -20.37
C GLY A 224 -13.28 -12.19 -20.25
N HIS A 225 -12.59 -11.48 -19.37
CA HIS A 225 -11.16 -11.77 -19.08
C HIS A 225 -10.97 -13.16 -18.46
N GLU A 226 -11.97 -13.67 -17.77
CA GLU A 226 -12.08 -15.05 -17.28
C GLU A 226 -12.04 -16.08 -18.42
N ASP A 227 -12.47 -15.71 -19.62
CA ASP A 227 -12.46 -16.53 -20.83
C ASP A 227 -11.23 -16.29 -21.73
N GLY A 228 -10.21 -15.60 -21.22
CA GLY A 228 -8.96 -15.32 -21.91
C GLY A 228 -8.99 -14.12 -22.87
N ALA A 229 -9.93 -13.19 -22.70
CA ALA A 229 -9.90 -11.95 -23.47
C ALA A 229 -8.61 -11.15 -23.15
N ARG A 230 -7.98 -10.59 -24.19
CA ARG A 230 -6.77 -9.79 -24.04
C ARG A 230 -7.07 -8.52 -23.24
N VAL A 231 -6.16 -8.17 -22.35
CA VAL A 231 -6.15 -6.86 -21.72
C VAL A 231 -5.66 -5.86 -22.76
N SER A 232 -6.52 -4.89 -23.12
CA SER A 232 -6.11 -3.73 -23.92
C SER A 232 -5.85 -2.57 -22.96
N LEU A 233 -4.73 -1.92 -23.15
CA LEU A 233 -4.39 -0.66 -22.47
C LEU A 233 -5.17 0.50 -23.07
#